data_859d961f399f4336e261ce46a0e5a6fb
#
_entry.id   859d961f399f4336e261ce46a0e5a6fb
#
_cell.length_a   1.000
_cell.length_b   1.000
_cell.length_c   1.000
_cell.angle_alpha   90.00
_cell.angle_beta   90.00
_cell.angle_gamma   90.00
#
_symmetry.space_group_name_H-M   'P 1'
#
loop_
_entity.id
_entity.type
_entity.pdbx_description
1 polymer ?
#
loop_
_entity_poly.entity_id
_entity_poly.type
_entity_poly.pdbx_seq_one_letter_code
_entity_poly.pdbx_strand_id
1 'polypeptide(L)'
;VYNRGVAAGKRVQAMGGAKNHGIVMPDADLDQVVNDLCGAAFGSAGERCMALPVVVPVGEDTANKLRAKLIPAIEALRVGVSTDPEAHYGPVVTQAHKEKVEGWIGKCIEEGGELVVDGRGFTLQGHEEGFFVGPTLIDHVTPDMDSYHNEIFGPVLQIVRAKDFEEALALPSKHQYGNGVAIFTRNGHAAREFAARVNVGMVGINVPIPVPVAYHTFGGWKRSAFGDTNQHGMEGVKFWTKVKTITQRWPDGSPDGGNAFVIPTMG
;
A
#
# COMPACT_ATOMS: atom_id res chain seq x y z
N VAL A 1 5.35 -8.05 -18.07
CA VAL A 1 6.82 -7.93 -17.87
C VAL A 1 7.35 -9.22 -17.29
N TYR A 2 6.87 -9.68 -16.11
CA TYR A 2 7.40 -10.83 -15.39
C TYR A 2 7.51 -12.10 -16.25
N ASN A 3 6.40 -12.58 -16.83
CA ASN A 3 6.37 -13.80 -17.63
C ASN A 3 7.35 -13.76 -18.81
N ARG A 4 7.47 -12.63 -19.50
CA ARG A 4 8.40 -12.48 -20.65
C ARG A 4 9.85 -12.50 -20.21
N GLY A 5 10.17 -11.86 -19.07
CA GLY A 5 11.53 -11.84 -18.55
C GLY A 5 11.98 -13.22 -18.06
N VAL A 6 11.12 -13.91 -17.31
CA VAL A 6 11.40 -15.27 -16.81
C VAL A 6 11.55 -16.26 -17.97
N ALA A 7 10.67 -16.20 -18.97
CA ALA A 7 10.78 -17.02 -20.18
C ALA A 7 12.10 -16.80 -20.96
N ALA A 8 12.71 -15.61 -20.82
CA ALA A 8 14.02 -15.29 -21.38
C ALA A 8 15.21 -15.63 -20.43
N GLY A 9 14.95 -16.38 -19.34
CA GLY A 9 15.98 -16.76 -18.35
C GLY A 9 16.52 -15.59 -17.51
N LYS A 10 15.76 -14.51 -17.34
CA LYS A 10 16.16 -13.34 -16.57
C LYS A 10 15.55 -13.37 -15.17
N ARG A 11 16.25 -12.78 -14.19
CA ARG A 11 15.63 -12.38 -12.94
C ARG A 11 14.71 -11.19 -13.23
N VAL A 12 13.55 -11.19 -12.61
CA VAL A 12 12.55 -10.12 -12.79
C VAL A 12 11.92 -9.79 -11.47
N GLN A 13 11.87 -8.51 -11.15
CA GLN A 13 10.95 -7.93 -10.18
C GLN A 13 9.96 -7.07 -10.94
N ALA A 14 8.67 -7.30 -10.75
CA ALA A 14 7.63 -6.50 -11.36
C ALA A 14 6.61 -6.12 -10.29
N MET A 15 6.25 -4.84 -10.24
CA MET A 15 5.25 -4.33 -9.31
C MET A 15 3.88 -4.32 -9.99
N GLY A 16 2.86 -4.75 -9.24
CA GLY A 16 1.46 -4.70 -9.65
C GLY A 16 0.73 -3.54 -8.96
N GLY A 17 -0.59 -3.66 -8.85
CA GLY A 17 -1.43 -2.69 -8.16
C GLY A 17 -1.40 -2.84 -6.64
N ALA A 18 -2.07 -1.92 -5.95
CA ALA A 18 -2.25 -1.93 -4.51
C ALA A 18 -3.67 -1.51 -4.12
N LYS A 19 -4.14 -1.98 -2.98
CA LYS A 19 -5.35 -1.51 -2.30
C LYS A 19 -5.08 -1.59 -0.79
N ASN A 20 -4.32 -0.63 -0.29
CA ASN A 20 -3.88 -0.66 1.10
C ASN A 20 -5.02 -0.30 2.05
N HIS A 21 -5.07 -0.96 3.20
CA HIS A 21 -6.12 -0.78 4.20
C HIS A 21 -5.54 -0.17 5.47
N GLY A 22 -6.25 0.80 6.06
CA GLY A 22 -5.97 1.33 7.39
C GLY A 22 -7.02 0.84 8.38
N ILE A 23 -6.66 -0.09 9.26
CA ILE A 23 -7.57 -0.63 10.28
C ILE A 23 -7.59 0.32 11.47
N VAL A 24 -8.80 0.70 11.92
CA VAL A 24 -8.96 1.61 13.06
C VAL A 24 -9.70 0.88 14.17
N MET A 25 -8.95 0.53 15.23
CA MET A 25 -9.51 -0.15 16.41
C MET A 25 -10.29 0.85 17.29
N PRO A 26 -11.26 0.37 18.12
CA PRO A 26 -12.06 1.25 18.97
C PRO A 26 -11.27 2.09 19.98
N ASP A 27 -10.06 1.64 20.33
CA ASP A 27 -9.14 2.31 21.26
C ASP A 27 -8.14 3.26 20.58
N ALA A 28 -8.21 3.40 19.24
CA ALA A 28 -7.33 4.28 18.48
C ALA A 28 -7.52 5.76 18.85
N ASP A 29 -6.45 6.54 18.67
CA ASP A 29 -6.53 8.00 18.73
C ASP A 29 -7.11 8.53 17.40
N LEU A 30 -8.39 8.90 17.42
CA LEU A 30 -9.08 9.32 16.20
C LEU A 30 -8.57 10.64 15.63
N ASP A 31 -7.98 11.52 16.42
CA ASP A 31 -7.40 12.77 15.92
C ASP A 31 -6.10 12.50 15.15
N GLN A 32 -5.26 11.61 15.69
CA GLN A 32 -4.11 11.09 14.96
C GLN A 32 -4.53 10.38 13.66
N VAL A 33 -5.51 9.48 13.75
CA VAL A 33 -6.01 8.70 12.59
C VAL A 33 -6.50 9.62 11.48
N VAL A 34 -7.27 10.65 11.78
CA VAL A 34 -7.80 11.60 10.79
C VAL A 34 -6.68 12.36 10.10
N ASN A 35 -5.72 12.90 10.87
CA ASN A 35 -4.55 13.58 10.31
C ASN A 35 -3.75 12.64 9.39
N ASP A 36 -3.48 11.43 9.84
CA ASP A 36 -2.71 10.43 9.11
C ASP A 36 -3.43 9.98 7.83
N LEU A 37 -4.76 9.78 7.88
CA LEU A 37 -5.56 9.41 6.71
C LEU A 37 -5.63 10.54 5.68
N CYS A 38 -5.78 11.80 6.10
CA CYS A 38 -5.74 12.93 5.17
C CYS A 38 -4.42 12.97 4.40
N GLY A 39 -3.30 12.79 5.06
CA GLY A 39 -1.99 12.72 4.39
C GLY A 39 -1.81 11.46 3.53
N ALA A 40 -2.24 10.31 4.01
CA ALA A 40 -2.01 9.03 3.35
C ALA A 40 -2.98 8.76 2.18
N ALA A 41 -4.22 9.20 2.25
CA ALA A 41 -5.21 8.98 1.20
C ALA A 41 -5.15 10.05 0.09
N PHE A 42 -4.91 11.32 0.46
CA PHE A 42 -5.03 12.45 -0.46
C PHE A 42 -3.69 13.07 -0.87
N GLY A 43 -2.62 12.86 -0.10
CA GLY A 43 -1.30 13.33 -0.47
C GLY A 43 -0.87 12.84 -1.84
N SER A 44 -0.26 13.71 -2.68
CA SER A 44 0.03 13.45 -4.09
C SER A 44 -1.21 13.04 -4.91
N ALA A 45 -2.37 13.64 -4.62
CA ALA A 45 -3.65 13.29 -5.24
C ALA A 45 -4.02 11.79 -5.13
N GLY A 46 -3.56 11.10 -4.07
CA GLY A 46 -3.77 9.65 -3.89
C GLY A 46 -2.96 8.77 -4.86
N GLU A 47 -2.07 9.35 -5.65
CA GLU A 47 -1.24 8.65 -6.65
C GLU A 47 0.08 8.15 -6.05
N ARG A 48 -0.03 7.35 -4.98
CA ARG A 48 1.11 6.67 -4.32
C ARG A 48 0.82 5.17 -4.24
N CYS A 49 1.82 4.36 -4.52
CA CYS A 49 1.74 2.89 -4.33
C CYS A 49 1.41 2.49 -2.88
N MET A 50 1.71 3.36 -1.91
CA MET A 50 1.46 3.15 -0.49
C MET A 50 0.35 4.04 0.09
N ALA A 51 -0.41 4.77 -0.74
CA ALA A 51 -1.60 5.48 -0.28
C ALA A 51 -2.56 4.53 0.44
N LEU A 52 -3.35 5.07 1.37
CA LEU A 52 -4.43 4.34 2.06
C LEU A 52 -5.79 4.69 1.44
N PRO A 53 -6.23 4.05 0.35
CA PRO A 53 -7.52 4.30 -0.27
C PRO A 53 -8.70 3.67 0.46
N VAL A 54 -8.43 2.81 1.45
CA VAL A 54 -9.46 2.13 2.26
C VAL A 54 -9.16 2.31 3.73
N VAL A 55 -10.16 2.75 4.50
CA VAL A 55 -10.14 2.73 5.97
C VAL A 55 -11.19 1.76 6.49
N VAL A 56 -10.80 0.97 7.48
CA VAL A 56 -11.63 -0.09 8.08
C VAL A 56 -11.81 0.18 9.59
N PRO A 57 -12.81 0.98 9.98
CA PRO A 57 -13.16 1.15 11.40
C PRO A 57 -13.81 -0.13 11.93
N VAL A 58 -13.39 -0.53 13.14
CA VAL A 58 -13.92 -1.70 13.83
C VAL A 58 -15.06 -1.28 14.79
N GLY A 59 -16.26 -1.75 14.49
CA GLY A 59 -17.49 -1.41 15.21
C GLY A 59 -18.16 -0.13 14.72
N GLU A 60 -19.48 -0.11 14.76
CA GLU A 60 -20.31 1.00 14.26
C GLU A 60 -20.04 2.34 14.96
N ASP A 61 -19.82 2.32 16.28
CA ASP A 61 -19.50 3.53 17.03
C ASP A 61 -18.18 4.16 16.56
N THR A 62 -17.16 3.33 16.35
CA THR A 62 -15.86 3.78 15.80
C THR A 62 -16.02 4.35 14.39
N ALA A 63 -16.80 3.69 13.54
CA ALA A 63 -17.05 4.14 12.17
C ALA A 63 -17.76 5.51 12.14
N ASN A 64 -18.80 5.67 12.95
CA ASN A 64 -19.57 6.92 13.02
C ASN A 64 -18.72 8.08 13.57
N LYS A 65 -17.94 7.85 14.63
CA LYS A 65 -17.04 8.85 15.20
C LYS A 65 -15.93 9.25 14.23
N LEU A 66 -15.33 8.28 13.55
CA LEU A 66 -14.30 8.52 12.54
C LEU A 66 -14.86 9.33 11.38
N ARG A 67 -15.99 8.92 10.82
CA ARG A 67 -16.67 9.62 9.72
C ARG A 67 -16.96 11.08 10.09
N ALA A 68 -17.51 11.32 11.27
CA ALA A 68 -17.84 12.67 11.73
C ALA A 68 -16.61 13.59 11.80
N LYS A 69 -15.42 13.04 12.11
CA LYS A 69 -14.17 13.80 12.14
C LYS A 69 -13.53 13.92 10.76
N LEU A 70 -13.65 12.91 9.90
CA LEU A 70 -13.07 12.91 8.55
C LEU A 70 -13.73 13.94 7.64
N ILE A 71 -15.04 14.12 7.69
CA ILE A 71 -15.77 15.03 6.81
C ILE A 71 -15.15 16.44 6.83
N PRO A 72 -15.14 17.17 7.97
CA PRO A 72 -14.59 18.51 8.00
C PRO A 72 -13.08 18.57 7.67
N ALA A 73 -12.31 17.53 8.01
CA ALA A 73 -10.90 17.47 7.70
C ALA A 73 -10.64 17.32 6.19
N ILE A 74 -11.45 16.52 5.50
CA ILE A 74 -11.37 16.32 4.05
C ILE A 74 -11.85 17.56 3.30
N GLU A 75 -12.94 18.19 3.74
CA GLU A 75 -13.46 19.44 3.16
C GLU A 75 -12.48 20.62 3.31
N ALA A 76 -11.65 20.60 4.34
CA ALA A 76 -10.61 21.60 4.56
C ALA A 76 -9.37 21.40 3.67
N LEU A 77 -9.26 20.30 2.92
CA LEU A 77 -8.13 20.06 2.03
C LEU A 77 -8.15 21.04 0.86
N ARG A 78 -7.02 21.68 0.63
CA ARG A 78 -6.83 22.65 -0.46
C ARG A 78 -6.12 21.97 -1.64
N VAL A 79 -6.80 21.95 -2.76
CA VAL A 79 -6.25 21.48 -4.05
C VAL A 79 -5.66 22.68 -4.77
N GLY A 80 -4.44 22.58 -5.27
CA GLY A 80 -3.79 23.70 -5.92
C GLY A 80 -2.60 23.30 -6.78
N VAL A 81 -1.89 24.29 -7.31
CA VAL A 81 -0.66 24.09 -8.07
C VAL A 81 0.55 23.92 -7.15
N SER A 82 1.62 23.32 -7.65
CA SER A 82 2.85 23.04 -6.86
C SER A 82 3.57 24.31 -6.34
N THR A 83 3.25 25.47 -6.90
CA THR A 83 3.79 26.77 -6.47
C THR A 83 2.97 27.44 -5.38
N ASP A 84 1.78 26.92 -5.06
CA ASP A 84 0.96 27.38 -3.93
C ASP A 84 1.41 26.66 -2.65
N PRO A 85 2.04 27.35 -1.69
CA PRO A 85 2.53 26.75 -0.45
C PRO A 85 1.40 26.25 0.47
N GLU A 86 0.16 26.69 0.24
CA GLU A 86 -1.01 26.29 1.01
C GLU A 86 -1.74 25.08 0.40
N ALA A 87 -1.34 24.63 -0.80
CA ALA A 87 -1.96 23.47 -1.42
C ALA A 87 -1.50 22.18 -0.75
N HIS A 88 -2.46 21.31 -0.40
CA HIS A 88 -2.18 20.00 0.19
C HIS A 88 -1.81 18.97 -0.88
N TYR A 89 -2.39 19.09 -2.09
CA TYR A 89 -2.03 18.26 -3.24
C TYR A 89 -2.37 18.94 -4.57
N GLY A 90 -1.76 18.43 -5.64
CA GLY A 90 -1.88 18.93 -7.01
C GLY A 90 -2.84 18.14 -7.89
N PRO A 91 -2.74 18.31 -9.22
CA PRO A 91 -3.56 17.58 -10.19
C PRO A 91 -3.15 16.10 -10.26
N VAL A 92 -4.02 15.27 -10.79
CA VAL A 92 -3.67 13.91 -11.26
C VAL A 92 -2.86 13.98 -12.55
N VAL A 93 -2.30 12.86 -12.99
CA VAL A 93 -1.24 12.85 -14.02
C VAL A 93 -1.71 13.21 -15.43
N THR A 94 -2.97 12.93 -15.79
CA THR A 94 -3.54 13.20 -17.12
C THR A 94 -5.05 13.39 -17.09
N GLN A 95 -5.63 13.96 -18.14
CA GLN A 95 -7.08 14.07 -18.33
C GLN A 95 -7.75 12.67 -18.34
N ALA A 96 -7.20 11.72 -19.06
CA ALA A 96 -7.73 10.36 -19.11
C ALA A 96 -7.73 9.69 -17.72
N HIS A 97 -6.76 10.05 -16.87
CA HIS A 97 -6.73 9.54 -15.49
C HIS A 97 -7.76 10.23 -14.61
N LYS A 98 -8.00 11.54 -14.78
CA LYS A 98 -9.10 12.27 -14.11
C LYS A 98 -10.44 11.59 -14.43
N GLU A 99 -10.73 11.36 -15.69
CA GLU A 99 -11.95 10.68 -16.15
C GLU A 99 -12.09 9.27 -15.55
N LYS A 100 -10.98 8.53 -15.49
CA LYS A 100 -10.96 7.20 -14.84
C LYS A 100 -11.29 7.29 -13.34
N VAL A 101 -10.71 8.23 -12.60
CA VAL A 101 -10.97 8.41 -11.17
C VAL A 101 -12.42 8.79 -10.92
N GLU A 102 -12.93 9.78 -11.65
CA GLU A 102 -14.34 10.21 -11.56
C GLU A 102 -15.32 9.08 -11.95
N GLY A 103 -14.97 8.28 -12.97
CA GLY A 103 -15.71 7.08 -13.34
C GLY A 103 -15.76 6.04 -12.23
N TRP A 104 -14.66 5.81 -11.51
CA TRP A 104 -14.65 4.90 -10.36
C TRP A 104 -15.48 5.41 -9.18
N ILE A 105 -15.52 6.73 -8.94
CA ILE A 105 -16.41 7.33 -7.93
C ILE A 105 -17.86 7.06 -8.32
N GLY A 106 -18.23 7.32 -9.58
CA GLY A 106 -19.57 7.04 -10.12
C GLY A 106 -19.95 5.56 -9.93
N LYS A 107 -19.08 4.65 -10.35
CA LYS A 107 -19.29 3.21 -10.22
C LYS A 107 -19.48 2.76 -8.76
N CYS A 108 -18.70 3.29 -7.82
CA CYS A 108 -18.83 2.96 -6.41
C CYS A 108 -20.23 3.33 -5.87
N ILE A 109 -20.79 4.47 -6.31
CA ILE A 109 -22.14 4.90 -5.93
C ILE A 109 -23.19 3.99 -6.56
N GLU A 110 -23.03 3.62 -7.83
CA GLU A 110 -23.91 2.68 -8.54
C GLU A 110 -23.93 1.29 -7.86
N GLU A 111 -22.81 0.89 -7.27
CA GLU A 111 -22.66 -0.36 -6.51
C GLU A 111 -23.28 -0.29 -5.09
N GLY A 112 -23.71 0.89 -4.64
CA GLY A 112 -24.37 1.10 -3.35
C GLY A 112 -23.52 1.81 -2.30
N GLY A 113 -22.33 2.32 -2.65
CA GLY A 113 -21.53 3.18 -1.78
C GLY A 113 -22.24 4.52 -1.48
N GLU A 114 -22.19 4.99 -0.26
CA GLU A 114 -22.72 6.29 0.15
C GLU A 114 -21.69 7.38 -0.11
N LEU A 115 -21.98 8.28 -1.03
CA LEU A 115 -21.14 9.45 -1.31
C LEU A 115 -21.29 10.47 -0.17
N VAL A 116 -20.20 10.71 0.56
CA VAL A 116 -20.16 11.61 1.72
C VAL A 116 -19.54 12.96 1.36
N VAL A 117 -18.42 12.94 0.65
CA VAL A 117 -17.79 14.14 0.07
C VAL A 117 -17.52 13.84 -1.40
N ASP A 118 -17.95 14.74 -2.30
CA ASP A 118 -17.82 14.56 -3.75
C ASP A 118 -16.75 15.48 -4.33
N GLY A 119 -15.67 14.90 -4.83
CA GLY A 119 -14.58 15.62 -5.49
C GLY A 119 -14.69 15.70 -7.01
N ARG A 120 -15.73 15.12 -7.61
CA ARG A 120 -15.92 15.15 -9.07
C ARG A 120 -16.25 16.55 -9.56
N GLY A 121 -15.85 16.83 -10.78
CA GLY A 121 -16.12 18.14 -11.40
C GLY A 121 -15.37 19.30 -10.76
N PHE A 122 -14.41 19.03 -9.87
CA PHE A 122 -13.59 20.10 -9.28
C PHE A 122 -12.81 20.85 -10.37
N THR A 123 -12.83 22.18 -10.31
CA THR A 123 -12.05 23.08 -11.15
C THR A 123 -11.27 24.05 -10.30
N LEU A 124 -10.02 24.30 -10.63
CA LEU A 124 -9.18 25.28 -9.96
C LEU A 124 -9.21 26.59 -10.76
N GLN A 125 -9.62 27.67 -10.10
CA GLN A 125 -9.69 29.00 -10.74
C GLN A 125 -8.33 29.42 -11.31
N GLY A 126 -8.33 29.82 -12.59
CA GLY A 126 -7.12 30.16 -13.35
C GLY A 126 -6.34 28.96 -13.90
N HIS A 127 -6.85 27.75 -13.69
CA HIS A 127 -6.28 26.49 -14.17
C HIS A 127 -7.37 25.51 -14.59
N GLU A 128 -8.41 25.98 -15.27
CA GLU A 128 -9.63 25.26 -15.61
C GLU A 128 -9.37 24.04 -16.50
N GLU A 129 -8.32 24.11 -17.33
CA GLU A 129 -7.87 23.01 -18.19
C GLU A 129 -7.00 21.97 -17.42
N GLY A 130 -6.77 22.17 -16.14
CA GLY A 130 -5.96 21.30 -15.31
C GLY A 130 -6.69 20.01 -14.90
N PHE A 131 -5.94 18.95 -14.68
CA PHE A 131 -6.48 17.62 -14.35
C PHE A 131 -6.73 17.46 -12.84
N PHE A 132 -7.36 18.45 -12.22
CA PHE A 132 -7.65 18.43 -10.80
C PHE A 132 -8.88 17.59 -10.48
N VAL A 133 -8.81 16.83 -9.38
CA VAL A 133 -9.91 16.08 -8.78
C VAL A 133 -9.98 16.48 -7.31
N GLY A 134 -11.15 16.84 -6.84
CA GLY A 134 -11.35 17.13 -5.41
C GLY A 134 -11.25 15.87 -4.54
N PRO A 135 -11.09 16.04 -3.22
CA PRO A 135 -11.06 14.90 -2.31
C PRO A 135 -12.45 14.25 -2.23
N THR A 136 -12.49 12.92 -2.24
CA THR A 136 -13.74 12.17 -2.20
C THR A 136 -13.75 11.19 -1.04
N LEU A 137 -14.87 11.17 -0.29
CA LEU A 137 -15.13 10.20 0.77
C LEU A 137 -16.39 9.41 0.44
N ILE A 138 -16.28 8.07 0.45
CA ILE A 138 -17.40 7.16 0.21
C ILE A 138 -17.51 6.20 1.40
N ASP A 139 -18.67 6.12 2.02
CA ASP A 139 -18.98 5.20 3.13
C ASP A 139 -19.78 3.99 2.63
N HIS A 140 -19.96 3.00 3.50
CA HIS A 140 -20.70 1.77 3.21
C HIS A 140 -20.20 0.99 2.00
N VAL A 141 -18.90 1.08 1.73
CA VAL A 141 -18.26 0.26 0.69
C VAL A 141 -18.14 -1.18 1.18
N THR A 142 -18.47 -2.13 0.31
CA THR A 142 -18.43 -3.57 0.64
C THR A 142 -17.35 -4.30 -0.16
N PRO A 143 -16.88 -5.47 0.34
CA PRO A 143 -15.87 -6.26 -0.36
C PRO A 143 -16.30 -6.80 -1.74
N ASP A 144 -17.60 -6.78 -2.05
CA ASP A 144 -18.12 -7.29 -3.33
C ASP A 144 -18.10 -6.24 -4.46
N MET A 145 -17.84 -4.98 -4.12
CA MET A 145 -17.79 -3.87 -5.08
C MET A 145 -16.54 -3.91 -5.95
N ASP A 146 -16.68 -3.68 -7.25
CA ASP A 146 -15.55 -3.56 -8.18
C ASP A 146 -14.61 -2.42 -7.78
N SER A 147 -15.18 -1.32 -7.28
CA SER A 147 -14.45 -0.16 -6.79
C SER A 147 -13.58 -0.47 -5.56
N TYR A 148 -13.95 -1.47 -4.74
CA TYR A 148 -13.12 -1.99 -3.67
C TYR A 148 -12.01 -2.91 -4.22
N HIS A 149 -12.33 -3.79 -5.17
CA HIS A 149 -11.37 -4.74 -5.72
C HIS A 149 -10.26 -4.10 -6.55
N ASN A 150 -10.55 -2.97 -7.20
CA ASN A 150 -9.63 -2.34 -8.14
C ASN A 150 -8.93 -1.12 -7.52
N GLU A 151 -7.70 -0.87 -7.98
CA GLU A 151 -6.94 0.31 -7.62
C GLU A 151 -7.48 1.53 -8.39
N ILE A 152 -8.01 2.53 -7.66
CA ILE A 152 -8.50 3.79 -8.25
C ILE A 152 -7.33 4.69 -8.61
N PHE A 153 -6.34 4.81 -7.71
CA PHE A 153 -5.15 5.63 -7.84
C PHE A 153 -5.45 7.11 -8.00
N GLY A 154 -6.27 7.63 -7.10
CA GLY A 154 -6.76 9.00 -7.09
C GLY A 154 -7.15 9.44 -5.67
N PRO A 155 -7.59 10.70 -5.46
CA PRO A 155 -7.91 11.25 -4.15
C PRO A 155 -9.27 10.76 -3.64
N VAL A 156 -9.39 9.45 -3.44
CA VAL A 156 -10.63 8.76 -3.01
C VAL A 156 -10.35 7.88 -1.82
N LEU A 157 -11.05 8.15 -0.71
CA LEU A 157 -11.04 7.34 0.51
C LEU A 157 -12.36 6.59 0.65
N GLN A 158 -12.30 5.27 0.81
CA GLN A 158 -13.44 4.39 1.00
C GLN A 158 -13.48 3.89 2.46
N ILE A 159 -14.65 3.98 3.11
CA ILE A 159 -14.89 3.39 4.44
C ILE A 159 -15.54 2.03 4.24
N VAL A 160 -14.87 0.99 4.73
CA VAL A 160 -15.39 -0.38 4.79
C VAL A 160 -15.55 -0.76 6.26
N ARG A 161 -16.77 -0.85 6.74
CA ARG A 161 -17.08 -1.10 8.15
C ARG A 161 -16.86 -2.56 8.51
N ALA A 162 -16.11 -2.85 9.57
CA ALA A 162 -15.93 -4.18 10.11
C ALA A 162 -16.60 -4.31 11.48
N LYS A 163 -17.27 -5.43 11.72
CA LYS A 163 -17.97 -5.67 13.01
C LYS A 163 -16.98 -5.93 14.16
N ASP A 164 -15.87 -6.58 13.85
CA ASP A 164 -14.88 -7.03 14.84
C ASP A 164 -13.46 -7.09 14.25
N PHE A 165 -12.49 -7.42 15.09
CA PHE A 165 -11.08 -7.55 14.70
C PHE A 165 -10.85 -8.63 13.63
N GLU A 166 -11.54 -9.76 13.71
CA GLU A 166 -11.36 -10.87 12.77
C GLU A 166 -11.82 -10.51 11.36
N GLU A 167 -12.92 -9.79 11.24
CA GLU A 167 -13.38 -9.27 9.96
C GLU A 167 -12.41 -8.22 9.40
N ALA A 168 -11.96 -7.29 10.23
CA ALA A 168 -10.98 -6.27 9.83
C ALA A 168 -9.64 -6.86 9.38
N LEU A 169 -9.18 -7.95 10.02
CA LEU A 169 -7.99 -8.70 9.63
C LEU A 169 -8.21 -9.44 8.29
N ALA A 170 -9.41 -9.98 8.10
CA ALA A 170 -9.74 -10.76 6.91
C ALA A 170 -9.80 -9.93 5.62
N LEU A 171 -10.26 -8.67 5.69
CA LEU A 171 -10.39 -7.79 4.53
C LEU A 171 -9.08 -7.63 3.75
N PRO A 172 -7.98 -7.08 4.30
CA PRO A 172 -6.71 -6.99 3.58
C PRO A 172 -6.09 -8.35 3.28
N SER A 173 -6.31 -9.35 4.16
CA SER A 173 -5.74 -10.69 3.98
C SER A 173 -6.32 -11.43 2.77
N LYS A 174 -7.61 -11.29 2.51
CA LYS A 174 -8.32 -11.90 1.37
C LYS A 174 -8.24 -11.08 0.08
N HIS A 175 -7.91 -9.80 0.17
CA HIS A 175 -7.80 -8.94 -1.01
C HIS A 175 -6.74 -9.44 -1.99
N GLN A 176 -6.96 -9.25 -3.29
CA GLN A 176 -6.02 -9.69 -4.34
C GLN A 176 -4.65 -9.02 -4.27
N TYR A 177 -4.58 -7.82 -3.71
CA TYR A 177 -3.34 -7.08 -3.49
C TYR A 177 -2.85 -7.24 -2.04
N GLY A 178 -1.55 -7.10 -1.83
CA GLY A 178 -0.92 -7.22 -0.51
C GLY A 178 0.35 -6.39 -0.39
N ASN A 179 0.28 -5.11 -0.79
CA ASN A 179 1.43 -4.21 -0.74
C ASN A 179 1.67 -3.70 0.69
N GLY A 180 0.73 -2.95 1.24
CA GLY A 180 0.82 -2.40 2.57
C GLY A 180 -0.51 -2.43 3.33
N VAL A 181 -0.42 -2.34 4.66
CA VAL A 181 -1.54 -2.21 5.58
C VAL A 181 -1.11 -1.45 6.82
N ALA A 182 -2.01 -0.70 7.43
CA ALA A 182 -1.78 -0.08 8.72
C ALA A 182 -2.83 -0.53 9.74
N ILE A 183 -2.46 -0.57 11.02
CA ILE A 183 -3.40 -0.68 12.13
C ILE A 183 -3.17 0.46 13.12
N PHE A 184 -4.24 1.10 13.53
CA PHE A 184 -4.26 2.15 14.53
C PHE A 184 -4.89 1.61 15.81
N THR A 185 -4.12 1.53 16.87
CA THR A 185 -4.55 0.98 18.16
C THR A 185 -3.59 1.40 19.28
N ARG A 186 -4.08 1.49 20.51
CA ARG A 186 -3.25 1.60 21.71
C ARG A 186 -3.01 0.24 22.39
N ASN A 187 -3.64 -0.82 21.87
CA ASN A 187 -3.53 -2.17 22.40
C ASN A 187 -2.37 -2.94 21.73
N GLY A 188 -1.26 -3.11 22.47
CA GLY A 188 -0.10 -3.83 21.95
C GLY A 188 -0.35 -5.31 21.65
N HIS A 189 -1.35 -5.96 22.26
CA HIS A 189 -1.73 -7.32 21.88
C HIS A 189 -2.41 -7.35 20.52
N ALA A 190 -3.41 -6.51 20.30
CA ALA A 190 -4.10 -6.40 19.00
C ALA A 190 -3.10 -6.06 17.87
N ALA A 191 -2.16 -5.15 18.12
CA ALA A 191 -1.12 -4.79 17.15
C ALA A 191 -0.23 -5.98 16.77
N ARG A 192 0.24 -6.79 17.74
CA ARG A 192 1.07 -7.99 17.48
C ARG A 192 0.28 -9.08 16.76
N GLU A 193 -0.93 -9.37 17.20
CA GLU A 193 -1.80 -10.36 16.55
C GLU A 193 -2.07 -9.98 15.09
N PHE A 194 -2.40 -8.72 14.84
CA PHE A 194 -2.61 -8.23 13.49
C PHE A 194 -1.37 -8.38 12.63
N ALA A 195 -0.21 -7.90 13.09
CA ALA A 195 1.03 -7.96 12.34
C ALA A 195 1.50 -9.39 12.05
N ALA A 196 1.25 -10.33 12.97
CA ALA A 196 1.62 -11.74 12.81
C ALA A 196 0.71 -12.49 11.83
N ARG A 197 -0.57 -12.10 11.72
CA ARG A 197 -1.60 -12.87 11.00
C ARG A 197 -2.00 -12.28 9.66
N VAL A 198 -1.81 -10.99 9.43
CA VAL A 198 -2.22 -10.34 8.18
C VAL A 198 -1.39 -10.82 7.00
N ASN A 199 -2.07 -11.16 5.88
CA ASN A 199 -1.40 -11.64 4.66
C ASN A 199 -1.07 -10.46 3.71
N VAL A 200 -0.17 -9.58 4.16
CA VAL A 200 0.30 -8.38 3.44
C VAL A 200 1.79 -8.17 3.69
N GLY A 201 2.52 -7.67 2.71
CA GLY A 201 3.98 -7.61 2.74
C GLY A 201 4.59 -6.55 3.66
N MET A 202 3.90 -5.42 3.88
CA MET A 202 4.36 -4.34 4.77
C MET A 202 3.27 -3.95 5.74
N VAL A 203 3.61 -3.85 7.02
CA VAL A 203 2.64 -3.57 8.11
C VAL A 203 3.11 -2.36 8.91
N GLY A 204 2.25 -1.36 9.04
CA GLY A 204 2.43 -0.22 9.94
C GLY A 204 1.60 -0.37 11.21
N ILE A 205 2.18 -0.10 12.37
CA ILE A 205 1.47 0.03 13.64
C ILE A 205 1.50 1.50 14.02
N ASN A 206 0.34 2.16 13.98
CA ASN A 206 0.21 3.62 14.13
C ASN A 206 1.11 4.42 13.15
N VAL A 207 1.40 3.81 12.00
CA VAL A 207 2.13 4.42 10.88
C VAL A 207 1.32 4.17 9.62
N PRO A 208 0.74 5.20 9.00
CA PRO A 208 -0.20 5.04 7.88
C PRO A 208 0.46 4.49 6.62
N ILE A 209 1.71 4.89 6.36
CA ILE A 209 2.47 4.49 5.17
C ILE A 209 3.78 3.84 5.63
N PRO A 210 3.82 2.50 5.83
CA PRO A 210 4.97 1.79 6.36
C PRO A 210 6.08 1.56 5.32
N VAL A 211 6.53 2.63 4.66
CA VAL A 211 7.65 2.55 3.71
C VAL A 211 8.96 2.37 4.48
N PRO A 212 9.72 1.30 4.21
CA PRO A 212 10.97 1.04 4.92
C PRO A 212 12.09 1.96 4.44
N VAL A 213 13.09 2.16 5.31
CA VAL A 213 14.38 2.73 4.92
C VAL A 213 15.17 1.74 4.05
N ALA A 214 16.17 2.22 3.30
CA ALA A 214 16.83 1.49 2.20
C ALA A 214 17.50 0.15 2.59
N TYR A 215 17.80 -0.11 3.84
CA TYR A 215 18.38 -1.39 4.30
C TYR A 215 17.34 -2.42 4.73
N HIS A 216 16.06 -2.08 4.73
CA HIS A 216 14.94 -3.00 4.91
C HIS A 216 14.23 -3.25 3.58
N THR A 217 13.65 -4.42 3.45
CA THR A 217 12.94 -4.83 2.24
C THR A 217 11.68 -4.01 2.01
N PHE A 218 11.56 -3.38 0.84
CA PHE A 218 10.28 -2.90 0.32
C PHE A 218 9.57 -4.10 -0.32
N GLY A 219 8.61 -4.70 0.39
CA GLY A 219 7.97 -5.94 -0.02
C GLY A 219 6.50 -5.76 -0.31
N GLY A 220 6.05 -6.29 -1.44
CA GLY A 220 4.66 -6.53 -1.73
C GLY A 220 4.41 -8.03 -1.88
N TRP A 221 3.21 -8.48 -1.50
CA TRP A 221 2.78 -9.86 -1.65
C TRP A 221 1.63 -9.96 -2.65
N LYS A 222 1.24 -11.18 -2.99
CA LYS A 222 0.12 -11.48 -3.88
C LYS A 222 0.29 -10.79 -5.25
N ARG A 223 -0.74 -10.12 -5.76
CA ARG A 223 -0.66 -9.43 -7.06
C ARG A 223 0.00 -8.04 -7.01
N SER A 224 0.48 -7.62 -5.84
CA SER A 224 1.21 -6.36 -5.72
C SER A 224 2.68 -6.47 -6.12
N ALA A 225 3.29 -7.66 -6.05
CA ALA A 225 4.67 -7.87 -6.48
C ALA A 225 4.87 -9.27 -7.05
N PHE A 226 5.68 -9.37 -8.09
CA PHE A 226 6.02 -10.61 -8.80
C PHE A 226 7.53 -10.77 -8.82
N GLY A 227 8.01 -11.95 -8.43
CA GLY A 227 9.42 -12.30 -8.30
C GLY A 227 9.72 -12.83 -6.89
N ASP A 228 10.84 -13.55 -6.74
CA ASP A 228 11.22 -14.21 -5.49
C ASP A 228 11.99 -13.30 -4.55
N THR A 229 12.47 -12.15 -5.05
CA THR A 229 13.21 -11.15 -4.28
C THR A 229 12.48 -9.83 -4.30
N ASN A 230 12.59 -9.08 -3.20
CA ASN A 230 12.05 -7.75 -3.09
C ASN A 230 13.12 -6.67 -3.34
N GLN A 231 12.70 -5.42 -3.40
CA GLN A 231 13.59 -4.27 -3.51
C GLN A 231 14.20 -3.93 -2.16
N HIS A 232 15.31 -3.19 -2.18
CA HIS A 232 16.03 -2.71 -1.00
C HIS A 232 16.72 -3.82 -0.18
N GLY A 233 17.57 -3.39 0.75
CA GLY A 233 18.28 -4.26 1.65
C GLY A 233 19.10 -5.35 0.96
N MET A 234 19.29 -6.46 1.64
CA MET A 234 20.04 -7.61 1.09
C MET A 234 19.36 -8.27 -0.12
N GLU A 235 18.04 -8.17 -0.23
CA GLU A 235 17.31 -8.68 -1.39
C GLU A 235 17.67 -7.93 -2.67
N GLY A 236 17.84 -6.60 -2.58
CA GLY A 236 18.35 -5.80 -3.70
C GLY A 236 19.78 -6.19 -4.11
N VAL A 237 20.67 -6.44 -3.13
CA VAL A 237 22.03 -6.93 -3.40
C VAL A 237 21.98 -8.28 -4.11
N LYS A 238 21.20 -9.23 -3.61
CA LYS A 238 21.02 -10.56 -4.23
C LYS A 238 20.47 -10.48 -5.67
N PHE A 239 19.55 -9.54 -5.91
CA PHE A 239 18.98 -9.35 -7.24
C PHE A 239 20.04 -8.96 -8.29
N TRP A 240 20.96 -8.04 -7.93
CA TRP A 240 21.95 -7.48 -8.84
C TRP A 240 23.26 -8.26 -8.91
N THR A 241 23.46 -9.26 -8.04
CA THR A 241 24.71 -10.01 -7.95
C THR A 241 24.50 -11.50 -8.19
N LYS A 242 25.62 -12.23 -8.38
CA LYS A 242 25.66 -13.68 -8.42
C LYS A 242 26.61 -14.19 -7.36
N VAL A 243 26.24 -15.27 -6.70
CA VAL A 243 27.13 -15.98 -5.76
C VAL A 243 28.08 -16.87 -6.55
N LYS A 244 29.37 -16.81 -6.24
CA LYS A 244 30.39 -17.70 -6.77
C LYS A 244 30.96 -18.51 -5.60
N THR A 245 30.91 -19.83 -5.70
CA THR A 245 31.58 -20.72 -4.75
C THR A 245 32.96 -21.05 -5.26
N ILE A 246 33.97 -20.89 -4.40
CA ILE A 246 35.36 -21.23 -4.72
C ILE A 246 35.82 -22.22 -3.68
N THR A 247 36.22 -23.40 -4.13
CA THR A 247 36.90 -24.40 -3.29
C THR A 247 38.38 -24.42 -3.66
N GLN A 248 39.25 -24.33 -2.67
CA GLN A 248 40.70 -24.25 -2.88
C GLN A 248 41.42 -25.35 -2.13
N ARG A 249 42.46 -25.87 -2.72
CA ARG A 249 43.44 -26.72 -2.05
C ARG A 249 44.83 -26.26 -2.48
N TRP A 250 45.68 -25.97 -1.52
CA TRP A 250 47.05 -25.57 -1.78
C TRP A 250 47.96 -26.76 -1.41
N PRO A 251 48.62 -27.41 -2.41
CA PRO A 251 49.59 -28.44 -2.14
C PRO A 251 50.83 -27.83 -1.45
N ASP A 252 51.34 -28.50 -0.45
CA ASP A 252 52.48 -28.07 0.33
C ASP A 252 53.83 -28.41 -0.32
N GLY A 253 53.84 -28.98 -1.53
CA GLY A 253 55.03 -29.41 -2.29
C GLY A 253 55.64 -30.70 -1.75
N SER A 254 54.98 -31.38 -0.82
CA SER A 254 55.43 -32.67 -0.27
C SER A 254 55.46 -33.74 -1.38
N PRO A 255 56.56 -34.54 -1.56
CA PRO A 255 56.64 -35.59 -2.57
C PRO A 255 55.66 -36.75 -2.34
N ASP A 256 55.13 -36.88 -1.13
CA ASP A 256 54.16 -37.92 -0.73
C ASP A 256 52.73 -37.54 -1.08
N GLY A 257 52.54 -37.12 -2.33
CA GLY A 257 51.29 -36.62 -2.89
C GLY A 257 50.06 -37.32 -2.33
N GLY A 258 49.37 -36.61 -1.46
CA GLY A 258 48.06 -37.09 -0.94
C GLY A 258 47.15 -37.51 -2.09
N ASN A 259 46.47 -38.61 -1.88
CA ASN A 259 45.59 -39.28 -2.84
C ASN A 259 44.66 -38.26 -3.52
N ALA A 260 44.87 -38.08 -4.88
CA ALA A 260 44.19 -37.04 -5.64
C ALA A 260 42.66 -37.18 -5.68
N PHE A 261 42.11 -38.26 -5.14
CA PHE A 261 40.71 -38.59 -5.13
C PHE A 261 40.04 -38.56 -3.73
N VAL A 262 40.72 -38.05 -2.73
CA VAL A 262 40.10 -37.92 -1.39
C VAL A 262 39.24 -36.66 -1.36
N ILE A 263 37.93 -36.83 -1.31
CA ILE A 263 37.00 -35.72 -1.07
C ILE A 263 37.22 -35.29 0.39
N PRO A 264 37.52 -33.97 0.66
CA PRO A 264 37.62 -33.47 2.04
C PRO A 264 36.31 -33.70 2.78
N THR A 265 36.35 -34.54 3.79
CA THR A 265 35.24 -34.63 4.79
C THR A 265 35.54 -33.70 5.92
N MET A 266 34.54 -32.99 6.42
CA MET A 266 34.68 -32.26 7.68
C MET A 266 34.83 -33.27 8.78
N GLY A 267 36.03 -33.36 9.35
CA GLY A 267 36.36 -34.10 10.58
C GLY A 267 36.25 -33.19 11.79
#